data_c488e77f99b141f27e4010a8c7b476c9
#
_entry.id   c488e77f99b141f27e4010a8c7b476c9
#
_cell.length_a   1.000
_cell.length_b   1.000
_cell.length_c   1.000
_cell.angle_alpha   90.00
_cell.angle_beta   90.00
_cell.angle_gamma   90.00
#
_symmetry.space_group_name_H-M   'P 1'
#
loop_
_entity.id
_entity.type
_entity.pdbx_description
1 polymer ?
#
loop_
_entity_poly.entity_id
_entity_poly.type
_entity_poly.pdbx_seq_one_letter_code
_entity_poly.pdbx_strand_id
1 'polypeptide(L)'
;MASVYPRGKKLWTRYKNEEGVWRGAATPFLIGDEEKARRFGAQLERAARITREAASAAGLKPGERLTVAAYARRWVKDRQDLGVRSASDDWTRIGHAVPAIGDLALDDVRPRHIRDVVLALRKKAELAPRTIRHVYATLATMFRTAVADELIIATPCVLPKGVLPKKVDKDPAWRDGAIFTRSEVEQLISDVRVPADRRVLYALKGLAALRHSEASRLRWRHYDSTMEPLGSISLDRTKSGVPRRIPVHATLARVLAEWKLGGWERTFGRDPGADDFIVPTSNLTERQSPESQHALLGDLKRLGLRRRRGHDLRRTFITLAQVDGARRDLLETITHGPRGDIINVYTTFPWPALCEEVAKLKIELREGTLLDGDFETACYSLATRARNTRNRWLKSATPAGSRAMCTPRSL
;
A
#
# COMPACT_ATOMS: atom_id res chain seq x y z
N MET A 1 35.43 -16.25 -27.88
CA MET A 1 34.38 -15.69 -28.76
C MET A 1 33.67 -16.80 -29.46
N ALA A 2 32.36 -16.72 -29.53
CA ALA A 2 31.55 -17.70 -30.24
C ALA A 2 31.95 -17.77 -31.74
N SER A 3 32.07 -18.99 -32.25
CA SER A 3 32.35 -19.23 -33.68
C SER A 3 31.16 -19.92 -34.34
N VAL A 4 30.94 -19.67 -35.63
CA VAL A 4 29.83 -20.25 -36.40
C VAL A 4 30.40 -21.19 -37.47
N TYR A 5 29.74 -22.32 -37.65
CA TYR A 5 30.10 -23.31 -38.63
C TYR A 5 28.85 -24.00 -39.21
N PRO A 6 28.90 -24.45 -40.47
CA PRO A 6 27.78 -25.14 -41.09
C PRO A 6 27.73 -26.60 -40.63
N ARG A 7 26.49 -27.13 -40.43
CA ARG A 7 26.23 -28.53 -40.20
C ARG A 7 24.93 -28.92 -40.90
N GLY A 8 25.06 -29.60 -42.04
CA GLY A 8 23.96 -29.82 -42.95
C GLY A 8 23.48 -28.49 -43.55
N LYS A 9 22.16 -28.25 -43.58
CA LYS A 9 21.55 -27.03 -44.10
C LYS A 9 21.47 -25.89 -43.09
N LYS A 10 21.89 -26.13 -41.84
CA LYS A 10 21.79 -25.17 -40.71
C LYS A 10 23.15 -24.69 -40.28
N LEU A 11 23.16 -23.48 -39.74
CA LEU A 11 24.31 -22.92 -39.03
C LEU A 11 24.29 -23.34 -37.56
N TRP A 12 25.46 -23.69 -37.05
CA TRP A 12 25.71 -24.00 -35.66
C TRP A 12 26.68 -22.99 -35.08
N THR A 13 26.53 -22.72 -33.76
CA THR A 13 27.49 -21.88 -33.02
C THR A 13 28.22 -22.71 -31.98
N ARG A 14 29.52 -22.40 -31.78
CA ARG A 14 30.33 -22.94 -30.68
C ARG A 14 30.58 -21.80 -29.70
N TYR A 15 30.23 -21.99 -28.45
CA TYR A 15 30.34 -20.99 -27.39
C TYR A 15 30.76 -21.64 -26.09
N LYS A 16 31.28 -20.84 -25.12
CA LYS A 16 31.51 -21.32 -23.76
C LYS A 16 30.23 -21.24 -22.95
N ASN A 17 29.82 -22.42 -22.39
CA ASN A 17 28.61 -22.52 -21.54
C ASN A 17 28.86 -21.95 -20.12
N GLU A 18 27.91 -22.13 -19.24
CA GLU A 18 27.92 -21.67 -17.85
C GLU A 18 29.05 -22.28 -17.03
N GLU A 19 29.51 -23.47 -17.41
CA GLU A 19 30.64 -24.17 -16.77
C GLU A 19 32.00 -23.71 -17.34
N GLY A 20 31.99 -22.83 -18.35
CA GLY A 20 33.20 -22.39 -19.06
C GLY A 20 33.68 -23.40 -20.14
N VAL A 21 32.90 -24.45 -20.38
CA VAL A 21 33.22 -25.52 -21.33
C VAL A 21 32.68 -25.16 -22.73
N TRP A 22 33.44 -25.48 -23.77
CA TRP A 22 33.00 -25.27 -25.14
C TRP A 22 31.86 -26.22 -25.52
N ARG A 23 30.73 -25.65 -25.97
CA ARG A 23 29.54 -26.39 -26.45
C ARG A 23 29.12 -25.93 -27.83
N GLY A 24 28.56 -26.83 -28.61
CA GLY A 24 27.91 -26.55 -29.89
C GLY A 24 26.39 -26.44 -29.73
N ALA A 25 25.79 -25.40 -30.30
CA ALA A 25 24.32 -25.25 -30.35
C ALA A 25 23.86 -25.00 -31.78
N ALA A 26 22.71 -25.61 -32.14
CA ALA A 26 22.06 -25.32 -33.40
C ALA A 26 21.46 -23.91 -33.36
N THR A 27 21.70 -23.12 -34.39
CA THR A 27 21.05 -21.82 -34.55
C THR A 27 19.73 -21.97 -35.33
N PRO A 28 18.81 -21.04 -35.25
CA PRO A 28 17.61 -21.02 -36.10
C PRO A 28 17.89 -20.58 -37.53
N PHE A 29 19.15 -20.30 -37.88
CA PHE A 29 19.57 -19.69 -39.15
C PHE A 29 20.13 -20.72 -40.13
N LEU A 30 19.94 -20.46 -41.44
CA LEU A 30 20.44 -21.25 -42.53
C LEU A 30 21.76 -20.69 -43.05
N ILE A 31 22.46 -21.46 -43.87
CA ILE A 31 23.65 -21.01 -44.60
C ILE A 31 23.27 -19.77 -45.41
N GLY A 32 24.06 -18.68 -45.31
CA GLY A 32 23.77 -17.36 -45.85
C GLY A 32 23.40 -16.32 -44.75
N ASP A 33 23.02 -16.76 -43.56
CA ASP A 33 22.70 -15.87 -42.42
C ASP A 33 23.80 -15.88 -41.32
N GLU A 34 25.08 -15.99 -41.71
CA GLU A 34 26.22 -16.17 -40.83
C GLU A 34 26.34 -15.06 -39.79
N GLU A 35 26.03 -13.83 -40.15
CA GLU A 35 26.08 -12.69 -39.24
C GLU A 35 25.02 -12.80 -38.13
N LYS A 36 23.79 -13.20 -38.49
CA LYS A 36 22.73 -13.44 -37.52
C LYS A 36 23.07 -14.61 -36.57
N ALA A 37 23.68 -15.67 -37.14
CA ALA A 37 24.15 -16.81 -36.37
C ALA A 37 25.29 -16.42 -35.38
N ARG A 38 26.24 -15.55 -35.82
CA ARG A 38 27.29 -15.00 -34.95
C ARG A 38 26.72 -14.18 -33.81
N ARG A 39 25.77 -13.29 -34.10
CA ARG A 39 25.08 -12.49 -33.07
C ARG A 39 24.37 -13.39 -32.04
N PHE A 40 23.69 -14.43 -32.51
CA PHE A 40 23.05 -15.43 -31.66
C PHE A 40 24.08 -16.16 -30.79
N GLY A 41 25.19 -16.61 -31.35
CA GLY A 41 26.29 -17.27 -30.60
C GLY A 41 26.91 -16.33 -29.54
N ALA A 42 27.11 -15.08 -29.88
CA ALA A 42 27.60 -14.07 -28.94
C ALA A 42 26.61 -13.81 -27.79
N GLN A 43 25.32 -13.80 -28.08
CA GLN A 43 24.28 -13.69 -27.05
C GLN A 43 24.29 -14.90 -26.09
N LEU A 44 24.42 -16.12 -26.61
CA LEU A 44 24.54 -17.33 -25.77
C LEU A 44 25.77 -17.28 -24.86
N GLU A 45 26.93 -16.90 -25.43
CA GLU A 45 28.18 -16.81 -24.65
C GLU A 45 28.11 -15.72 -23.58
N ARG A 46 27.47 -14.57 -23.88
CA ARG A 46 27.24 -13.49 -22.94
C ARG A 46 26.30 -13.92 -21.81
N ALA A 47 25.17 -14.55 -22.15
CA ALA A 47 24.23 -15.08 -21.16
C ALA A 47 24.91 -16.10 -20.22
N ALA A 48 25.68 -17.05 -20.79
CA ALA A 48 26.42 -18.05 -20.01
C ALA A 48 27.46 -17.41 -19.06
N ARG A 49 28.14 -16.35 -19.52
CA ARG A 49 29.08 -15.61 -18.67
C ARG A 49 28.37 -14.92 -17.51
N ILE A 50 27.27 -14.22 -17.78
CA ILE A 50 26.50 -13.50 -16.76
C ILE A 50 25.89 -14.48 -15.75
N THR A 51 25.36 -15.62 -16.22
CA THR A 51 24.87 -16.70 -15.34
C THR A 51 25.96 -17.21 -14.41
N ARG A 52 27.18 -17.39 -14.92
CA ARG A 52 28.33 -17.81 -14.12
C ARG A 52 28.75 -16.77 -13.09
N GLU A 53 28.80 -15.50 -13.49
CA GLU A 53 29.07 -14.37 -12.57
C GLU A 53 28.00 -14.25 -11.49
N ALA A 54 26.73 -14.40 -11.86
CA ALA A 54 25.60 -14.38 -10.92
C ALA A 54 25.61 -15.60 -9.97
N ALA A 55 25.96 -16.79 -10.46
CA ALA A 55 26.14 -17.98 -9.64
C ALA A 55 27.29 -17.80 -8.64
N SER A 56 28.41 -17.23 -9.06
CA SER A 56 29.53 -16.89 -8.19
C SER A 56 29.12 -15.87 -7.11
N ALA A 57 28.40 -14.82 -7.49
CA ALA A 57 27.86 -13.83 -6.57
C ALA A 57 26.82 -14.41 -5.59
N ALA A 58 26.13 -15.48 -5.98
CA ALA A 58 25.22 -16.24 -5.11
C ALA A 58 25.91 -17.27 -4.22
N GLY A 59 27.26 -17.35 -4.24
CA GLY A 59 28.04 -18.31 -3.46
C GLY A 59 27.95 -19.76 -3.96
N LEU A 60 27.52 -19.98 -5.20
CA LEU A 60 27.45 -21.30 -5.82
C LEU A 60 28.85 -21.77 -6.26
N LYS A 61 29.11 -23.06 -6.14
CA LYS A 61 30.36 -23.67 -6.59
C LYS A 61 30.52 -23.62 -8.11
N PRO A 62 31.73 -23.60 -8.66
CA PRO A 62 31.95 -23.74 -10.08
C PRO A 62 31.21 -24.97 -10.65
N GLY A 63 30.36 -24.77 -11.66
CA GLY A 63 29.53 -25.82 -12.27
C GLY A 63 28.13 -25.97 -11.66
N GLU A 64 27.84 -25.35 -10.52
CA GLU A 64 26.45 -25.25 -10.02
C GLU A 64 25.67 -24.22 -10.85
N ARG A 65 24.52 -24.65 -11.36
CA ARG A 65 23.62 -23.77 -12.12
C ARG A 65 22.68 -23.01 -11.19
N LEU A 66 22.45 -21.74 -11.48
CA LEU A 66 21.54 -20.89 -10.73
C LEU A 66 20.12 -21.43 -10.82
N THR A 67 19.57 -21.94 -9.71
CA THR A 67 18.21 -22.45 -9.65
C THR A 67 17.19 -21.35 -9.52
N VAL A 68 15.93 -21.63 -9.88
CA VAL A 68 14.81 -20.69 -9.69
C VAL A 68 14.66 -20.28 -8.23
N ALA A 69 14.81 -21.21 -7.28
CA ALA A 69 14.70 -20.91 -5.86
C ALA A 69 15.83 -19.98 -5.38
N ALA A 70 17.08 -20.20 -5.83
CA ALA A 70 18.21 -19.35 -5.49
C ALA A 70 18.05 -17.93 -6.08
N TYR A 71 17.68 -17.84 -7.35
CA TYR A 71 17.41 -16.56 -7.99
C TYR A 71 16.24 -15.80 -7.34
N ALA A 72 15.16 -16.50 -6.99
CA ALA A 72 14.01 -15.89 -6.35
C ALA A 72 14.37 -15.25 -4.98
N ARG A 73 15.22 -15.92 -4.17
CA ARG A 73 15.70 -15.34 -2.89
C ARG A 73 16.47 -14.05 -3.12
N ARG A 74 17.42 -14.06 -4.07
CA ARG A 74 18.20 -12.88 -4.44
C ARG A 74 17.30 -11.76 -4.94
N TRP A 75 16.43 -12.05 -5.91
CA TRP A 75 15.52 -11.08 -6.51
C TRP A 75 14.60 -10.41 -5.47
N VAL A 76 14.07 -11.18 -4.51
CA VAL A 76 13.24 -10.62 -3.43
C VAL A 76 14.08 -9.73 -2.52
N LYS A 77 15.31 -10.14 -2.18
CA LYS A 77 16.23 -9.33 -1.37
C LYS A 77 16.56 -8.01 -2.07
N ASP A 78 16.94 -8.05 -3.34
CA ASP A 78 17.25 -6.85 -4.13
C ASP A 78 16.05 -5.87 -4.12
N ARG A 79 14.83 -6.40 -4.23
CA ARG A 79 13.61 -5.59 -4.14
C ARG A 79 13.35 -5.01 -2.74
N GLN A 80 13.74 -5.73 -1.68
CA GLN A 80 13.68 -5.22 -0.31
C GLN A 80 14.70 -4.09 -0.12
N ASP A 81 15.91 -4.26 -0.60
CA ASP A 81 16.99 -3.27 -0.52
C ASP A 81 16.63 -1.99 -1.32
N LEU A 82 15.91 -2.14 -2.42
CA LEU A 82 15.30 -1.03 -3.18
C LEU A 82 14.06 -0.41 -2.53
N GLY A 83 13.64 -0.88 -1.35
CA GLY A 83 12.48 -0.35 -0.63
C GLY A 83 11.13 -0.69 -1.25
N VAL A 84 11.04 -1.74 -2.09
CA VAL A 84 9.77 -2.16 -2.70
C VAL A 84 8.86 -2.77 -1.66
N ARG A 85 7.78 -2.09 -1.33
CA ARG A 85 6.84 -2.47 -0.25
C ARG A 85 6.20 -3.86 -0.40
N SER A 86 6.07 -4.36 -1.62
CA SER A 86 5.45 -5.67 -1.90
C SER A 86 6.44 -6.83 -1.92
N ALA A 87 7.71 -6.62 -1.62
CA ALA A 87 8.74 -7.65 -1.74
C ALA A 87 8.48 -8.86 -0.82
N SER A 88 7.95 -8.63 0.39
CA SER A 88 7.53 -9.72 1.30
C SER A 88 6.37 -10.56 0.74
N ASP A 89 5.39 -9.89 0.13
CA ASP A 89 4.29 -10.57 -0.56
C ASP A 89 4.79 -11.38 -1.77
N ASP A 90 5.79 -10.84 -2.48
CA ASP A 90 6.37 -11.51 -3.65
C ASP A 90 7.02 -12.83 -3.26
N TRP A 91 7.72 -12.90 -2.12
CA TRP A 91 8.25 -14.16 -1.59
C TRP A 91 7.15 -15.19 -1.31
N THR A 92 6.08 -14.77 -0.63
CA THR A 92 4.93 -15.64 -0.35
C THR A 92 4.30 -16.17 -1.64
N ARG A 93 4.15 -15.31 -2.66
CA ARG A 93 3.58 -15.71 -3.96
C ARG A 93 4.47 -16.68 -4.71
N ILE A 94 5.77 -16.43 -4.78
CA ILE A 94 6.76 -17.32 -5.43
C ILE A 94 6.79 -18.67 -4.70
N GLY A 95 6.64 -18.69 -3.37
CA GLY A 95 6.60 -19.89 -2.56
C GLY A 95 5.56 -20.91 -3.02
N HIS A 96 4.47 -20.49 -3.68
CA HIS A 96 3.50 -21.40 -4.28
C HIS A 96 4.03 -22.13 -5.54
N ALA A 97 5.05 -21.61 -6.20
CA ALA A 97 5.64 -22.19 -7.41
C ALA A 97 6.93 -22.99 -7.12
N VAL A 98 7.67 -22.61 -6.06
CA VAL A 98 8.96 -23.24 -5.70
C VAL A 98 8.89 -24.75 -5.60
N PRO A 99 7.86 -25.41 -5.02
CA PRO A 99 7.80 -26.85 -4.97
C PRO A 99 7.80 -27.56 -6.34
N ALA A 100 7.40 -26.87 -7.39
CA ALA A 100 7.30 -27.43 -8.73
C ALA A 100 8.47 -27.08 -9.66
N ILE A 101 9.07 -25.91 -9.47
CA ILE A 101 10.11 -25.39 -10.38
C ILE A 101 11.35 -24.87 -9.66
N GLY A 102 11.38 -24.92 -8.33
CA GLY A 102 12.45 -24.29 -7.53
C GLY A 102 13.85 -24.88 -7.81
N ASP A 103 13.93 -26.18 -8.02
CA ASP A 103 15.19 -26.89 -8.25
C ASP A 103 15.63 -26.87 -9.72
N LEU A 104 14.77 -26.40 -10.63
CA LEU A 104 15.17 -26.25 -12.03
C LEU A 104 16.18 -25.12 -12.17
N ALA A 105 17.17 -25.31 -13.04
CA ALA A 105 18.02 -24.22 -13.44
C ALA A 105 17.19 -23.12 -14.14
N LEU A 106 17.53 -21.86 -13.87
CA LEU A 106 16.74 -20.71 -14.30
C LEU A 106 16.53 -20.67 -15.82
N ASP A 107 17.55 -21.05 -16.58
CA ASP A 107 17.54 -21.12 -18.04
C ASP A 107 16.90 -22.39 -18.62
N ASP A 108 16.62 -23.41 -17.78
CA ASP A 108 15.88 -24.62 -18.16
C ASP A 108 14.37 -24.48 -18.00
N VAL A 109 13.89 -23.41 -17.38
CA VAL A 109 12.45 -23.19 -17.23
C VAL A 109 11.82 -22.90 -18.59
N ARG A 110 10.81 -23.69 -18.95
CA ARG A 110 10.06 -23.57 -20.20
C ARG A 110 8.61 -23.15 -19.94
N PRO A 111 7.90 -22.59 -20.92
CA PRO A 111 6.49 -22.19 -20.77
C PRO A 111 5.57 -23.31 -20.23
N ARG A 112 5.86 -24.56 -20.56
CA ARG A 112 5.13 -25.74 -20.02
C ARG A 112 5.20 -25.80 -18.49
N HIS A 113 6.37 -25.56 -17.88
CA HIS A 113 6.55 -25.61 -16.44
C HIS A 113 5.71 -24.56 -15.73
N ILE A 114 5.66 -23.33 -16.28
CA ILE A 114 4.81 -22.25 -15.75
C ILE A 114 3.32 -22.58 -15.91
N ARG A 115 2.93 -23.17 -17.05
CA ARG A 115 1.57 -23.65 -17.28
C ARG A 115 1.19 -24.70 -16.26
N ASP A 116 2.04 -25.68 -16.02
CA ASP A 116 1.78 -26.79 -15.12
C ASP A 116 1.67 -26.33 -13.67
N VAL A 117 2.49 -25.34 -13.22
CA VAL A 117 2.32 -24.64 -11.94
C VAL A 117 0.92 -24.04 -11.83
N VAL A 118 0.48 -23.26 -12.83
CA VAL A 118 -0.84 -22.60 -12.80
C VAL A 118 -1.97 -23.62 -12.77
N LEU A 119 -1.88 -24.70 -13.56
CA LEU A 119 -2.89 -25.76 -13.59
C LEU A 119 -2.94 -26.53 -12.27
N ALA A 120 -1.80 -26.82 -11.65
CA ALA A 120 -1.73 -27.47 -10.34
C ALA A 120 -2.38 -26.60 -9.25
N LEU A 121 -2.10 -25.30 -9.22
CA LEU A 121 -2.72 -24.35 -8.28
C LEU A 121 -4.25 -24.25 -8.49
N ARG A 122 -4.71 -24.31 -9.74
CA ARG A 122 -6.16 -24.35 -10.03
C ARG A 122 -6.81 -25.65 -9.56
N LYS A 123 -6.14 -26.80 -9.76
CA LYS A 123 -6.66 -28.13 -9.36
C LYS A 123 -6.78 -28.26 -7.85
N LYS A 124 -5.81 -27.78 -7.08
CA LYS A 124 -5.85 -27.81 -5.60
C LYS A 124 -7.03 -27.02 -5.01
N ALA A 125 -7.55 -26.02 -5.73
CA ALA A 125 -8.66 -25.15 -5.33
C ALA A 125 -8.52 -24.46 -3.95
N GLU A 126 -7.32 -24.47 -3.38
CA GLU A 126 -7.00 -23.83 -2.08
C GLU A 126 -6.90 -22.30 -2.22
N LEU A 127 -6.45 -21.83 -3.38
CA LEU A 127 -6.23 -20.43 -3.66
C LEU A 127 -7.39 -19.80 -4.46
N ALA A 128 -7.74 -18.59 -4.09
CA ALA A 128 -8.70 -17.82 -4.88
C ALA A 128 -8.14 -17.54 -6.31
N PRO A 129 -8.98 -17.48 -7.35
CA PRO A 129 -8.57 -17.18 -8.72
C PRO A 129 -7.67 -15.96 -8.84
N ARG A 130 -7.95 -14.91 -8.07
CA ARG A 130 -7.16 -13.69 -8.02
C ARG A 130 -5.75 -13.93 -7.45
N THR A 131 -5.60 -14.79 -6.43
CA THR A 131 -4.31 -15.13 -5.84
C THR A 131 -3.44 -15.88 -6.86
N ILE A 132 -4.00 -16.85 -7.59
CA ILE A 132 -3.29 -17.57 -8.68
C ILE A 132 -2.78 -16.60 -9.74
N ARG A 133 -3.60 -15.61 -10.12
CA ARG A 133 -3.16 -14.55 -11.04
C ARG A 133 -2.04 -13.68 -10.48
N HIS A 134 -2.03 -13.41 -9.18
CA HIS A 134 -0.93 -12.69 -8.53
C HIS A 134 0.35 -13.53 -8.49
N VAL A 135 0.28 -14.83 -8.20
CA VAL A 135 1.43 -15.73 -8.29
C VAL A 135 2.05 -15.67 -9.68
N TYR A 136 1.23 -15.86 -10.73
CA TYR A 136 1.71 -15.75 -12.10
C TYR A 136 2.32 -14.38 -12.43
N ALA A 137 1.68 -13.29 -12.02
CA ALA A 137 2.18 -11.94 -12.28
C ALA A 137 3.52 -11.68 -11.58
N THR A 138 3.71 -12.21 -10.38
CA THR A 138 4.99 -12.11 -9.65
C THR A 138 6.07 -12.93 -10.35
N LEU A 139 5.79 -14.18 -10.76
CA LEU A 139 6.71 -14.99 -11.57
C LEU A 139 7.07 -14.28 -12.88
N ALA A 140 6.10 -13.73 -13.60
CA ALA A 140 6.34 -13.00 -14.84
C ALA A 140 7.21 -11.76 -14.63
N THR A 141 7.10 -11.09 -13.49
CA THR A 141 7.95 -9.96 -13.14
C THR A 141 9.37 -10.44 -12.83
N MET A 142 9.53 -11.49 -12.03
CA MET A 142 10.83 -12.08 -11.70
C MET A 142 11.58 -12.55 -12.95
N PHE A 143 10.92 -13.32 -13.83
CA PHE A 143 11.56 -13.79 -15.06
C PHE A 143 11.85 -12.67 -16.07
N ARG A 144 11.05 -11.58 -16.09
CA ARG A 144 11.40 -10.38 -16.88
C ARG A 144 12.63 -9.67 -16.34
N THR A 145 12.79 -9.62 -15.02
CA THR A 145 14.02 -9.10 -14.41
C THR A 145 15.20 -10.00 -14.80
N ALA A 146 15.06 -11.33 -14.76
CA ALA A 146 16.12 -12.25 -15.19
C ALA A 146 16.53 -12.07 -16.66
N VAL A 147 15.58 -11.68 -17.54
CA VAL A 147 15.91 -11.31 -18.95
C VAL A 147 16.65 -9.98 -18.98
N ALA A 148 16.23 -8.97 -18.20
CA ALA A 148 16.91 -7.68 -18.13
C ALA A 148 18.33 -7.79 -17.54
N ASP A 149 18.52 -8.71 -16.58
CA ASP A 149 19.82 -9.07 -16.00
C ASP A 149 20.66 -9.98 -16.93
N GLU A 150 20.15 -10.28 -18.14
CA GLU A 150 20.80 -11.15 -19.15
C GLU A 150 21.07 -12.59 -18.67
N LEU A 151 20.42 -13.04 -17.59
CA LEU A 151 20.53 -14.41 -17.06
C LEU A 151 19.82 -15.45 -17.93
N ILE A 152 18.77 -15.04 -18.64
CA ILE A 152 18.02 -15.85 -19.60
C ILE A 152 17.69 -15.02 -20.84
N ILE A 153 17.56 -15.69 -21.98
CA ILE A 153 17.31 -15.01 -23.26
C ILE A 153 15.85 -14.55 -23.40
N ALA A 154 14.91 -15.30 -22.86
CA ALA A 154 13.48 -15.01 -22.97
C ALA A 154 12.72 -15.47 -21.72
N THR A 155 11.64 -14.74 -21.40
CA THR A 155 10.78 -15.12 -20.26
C THR A 155 9.99 -16.42 -20.57
N PRO A 156 9.97 -17.39 -19.67
CA PRO A 156 9.11 -18.58 -19.81
C PRO A 156 7.63 -18.29 -19.48
N CYS A 157 7.32 -17.08 -18.98
CA CYS A 157 5.97 -16.73 -18.57
C CYS A 157 5.08 -16.33 -19.75
N VAL A 158 4.91 -17.25 -20.68
CA VAL A 158 4.02 -17.14 -21.83
C VAL A 158 2.96 -18.23 -21.72
N LEU A 159 1.71 -17.82 -21.49
CA LEU A 159 0.58 -18.74 -21.30
C LEU A 159 -0.47 -18.58 -22.39
N PRO A 160 -1.02 -19.68 -22.93
CA PRO A 160 -2.17 -19.65 -23.82
C PRO A 160 -3.39 -19.02 -23.15
N LYS A 161 -4.28 -18.49 -23.97
CA LYS A 161 -5.58 -17.96 -23.51
C LYS A 161 -6.36 -19.04 -22.75
N GLY A 162 -6.93 -18.69 -21.59
CA GLY A 162 -7.76 -19.60 -20.77
C GLY A 162 -6.99 -20.40 -19.71
N VAL A 163 -5.66 -20.48 -19.74
CA VAL A 163 -4.87 -21.15 -18.68
C VAL A 163 -5.00 -20.41 -17.35
N LEU A 164 -4.90 -19.07 -17.34
CA LEU A 164 -5.15 -18.28 -16.14
C LEU A 164 -6.66 -18.29 -15.80
N PRO A 165 -7.02 -18.44 -14.51
CA PRO A 165 -8.42 -18.39 -14.09
C PRO A 165 -9.03 -17.02 -14.42
N LYS A 166 -10.34 -16.95 -14.64
CA LYS A 166 -11.05 -15.68 -14.83
C LYS A 166 -10.87 -14.77 -13.61
N LYS A 167 -10.92 -13.45 -13.81
CA LYS A 167 -10.91 -12.44 -12.72
C LYS A 167 -12.27 -12.39 -12.03
N VAL A 168 -12.64 -13.47 -11.35
CA VAL A 168 -13.89 -13.56 -10.61
C VAL A 168 -13.57 -13.53 -9.11
N ASP A 169 -14.31 -12.78 -8.34
CA ASP A 169 -14.22 -12.81 -6.88
C ASP A 169 -14.74 -14.18 -6.39
N LYS A 170 -14.21 -14.69 -5.27
CA LYS A 170 -14.62 -15.96 -4.66
C LYS A 170 -16.11 -15.96 -4.31
N ASP A 171 -16.60 -14.81 -3.90
CA ASP A 171 -18.02 -14.54 -3.65
C ASP A 171 -18.41 -13.32 -4.51
N PRO A 172 -19.16 -13.49 -5.61
CA PRO A 172 -19.61 -12.37 -6.44
C PRO A 172 -20.49 -11.35 -5.71
N ALA A 173 -21.28 -11.81 -4.74
CA ALA A 173 -22.19 -10.96 -3.95
C ALA A 173 -21.51 -10.31 -2.72
N TRP A 174 -20.21 -10.50 -2.51
CA TRP A 174 -19.51 -9.96 -1.34
C TRP A 174 -19.70 -8.45 -1.13
N ARG A 175 -20.00 -7.70 -2.21
CA ARG A 175 -20.20 -6.25 -2.16
C ARG A 175 -21.46 -5.86 -1.41
N ASP A 176 -22.52 -6.65 -1.55
CA ASP A 176 -23.82 -6.37 -0.93
C ASP A 176 -23.72 -6.43 0.60
N GLY A 177 -22.85 -7.33 1.08
CA GLY A 177 -22.56 -7.45 2.49
C GLY A 177 -21.40 -6.59 3.01
N ALA A 178 -20.67 -5.84 2.16
CA ALA A 178 -19.41 -5.20 2.51
C ALA A 178 -19.54 -3.78 3.06
N ILE A 179 -20.74 -3.29 3.36
CA ILE A 179 -20.96 -2.00 3.99
C ILE A 179 -21.66 -2.18 5.34
N PHE A 180 -21.37 -1.31 6.27
CA PHE A 180 -22.14 -1.14 7.48
C PHE A 180 -23.38 -0.31 7.22
N THR A 181 -24.47 -0.58 7.93
CA THR A 181 -25.57 0.37 8.00
C THR A 181 -25.15 1.57 8.84
N ARG A 182 -25.90 2.67 8.76
CA ARG A 182 -25.68 3.86 9.58
C ARG A 182 -25.70 3.51 11.06
N SER A 183 -26.76 2.83 11.52
CA SER A 183 -26.90 2.40 12.90
C SER A 183 -25.78 1.46 13.37
N GLU A 184 -25.25 0.58 12.52
CA GLU A 184 -24.09 -0.27 12.86
C GLU A 184 -22.83 0.56 13.07
N VAL A 185 -22.59 1.63 12.27
CA VAL A 185 -21.43 2.52 12.47
C VAL A 185 -21.60 3.31 13.75
N GLU A 186 -22.76 3.93 13.96
CA GLU A 186 -23.07 4.69 15.17
C GLU A 186 -22.90 3.85 16.43
N GLN A 187 -23.40 2.61 16.43
CA GLN A 187 -23.20 1.68 17.52
C GLN A 187 -21.73 1.35 17.73
N LEU A 188 -20.98 1.07 16.67
CA LEU A 188 -19.57 0.67 16.76
C LEU A 188 -18.67 1.77 17.33
N ILE A 189 -18.98 3.05 17.02
CA ILE A 189 -18.20 4.19 17.49
C ILE A 189 -18.67 4.76 18.82
N SER A 190 -19.86 4.36 19.28
CA SER A 190 -20.51 4.92 20.48
C SER A 190 -20.54 3.96 21.66
N ASP A 191 -20.66 2.66 21.44
CA ASP A 191 -20.95 1.68 22.50
C ASP A 191 -19.75 1.51 23.45
N VAL A 192 -19.97 1.72 24.74
CA VAL A 192 -18.94 1.64 25.79
C VAL A 192 -18.33 0.25 25.96
N ARG A 193 -19.00 -0.80 25.46
CA ARG A 193 -18.43 -2.15 25.41
C ARG A 193 -17.25 -2.27 24.45
N VAL A 194 -17.09 -1.33 23.53
CA VAL A 194 -15.90 -1.21 22.67
C VAL A 194 -14.89 -0.27 23.34
N PRO A 195 -13.65 -0.66 23.58
CA PRO A 195 -12.62 0.21 24.14
C PRO A 195 -12.48 1.54 23.39
N ALA A 196 -12.26 2.62 24.12
CA ALA A 196 -12.27 3.98 23.61
C ALA A 196 -11.30 4.19 22.42
N ASP A 197 -10.07 3.68 22.55
CA ASP A 197 -9.03 3.73 21.51
C ASP A 197 -9.46 3.06 20.19
N ARG A 198 -10.24 1.96 20.28
CA ARG A 198 -10.78 1.29 19.10
C ARG A 198 -11.98 2.01 18.49
N ARG A 199 -12.83 2.63 19.35
CA ARG A 199 -13.93 3.48 18.85
C ARG A 199 -13.39 4.63 18.02
N VAL A 200 -12.31 5.30 18.48
CA VAL A 200 -11.63 6.36 17.73
C VAL A 200 -11.04 5.81 16.42
N LEU A 201 -10.40 4.65 16.42
CA LEU A 201 -9.91 4.02 15.20
C LEU A 201 -11.02 3.76 14.17
N TYR A 202 -12.18 3.30 14.65
CA TYR A 202 -13.34 3.03 13.79
C TYR A 202 -13.97 4.34 13.28
N ALA A 203 -14.02 5.38 14.10
CA ALA A 203 -14.47 6.71 13.70
C ALA A 203 -13.55 7.32 12.63
N LEU A 204 -12.24 7.26 12.77
CA LEU A 204 -11.27 7.70 11.77
C LEU A 204 -11.48 7.01 10.42
N LYS A 205 -11.80 5.71 10.43
CA LYS A 205 -12.05 4.94 9.20
C LYS A 205 -13.44 5.15 8.62
N GLY A 206 -14.45 5.35 9.46
CA GLY A 206 -15.85 5.49 9.07
C GLY A 206 -16.30 6.92 8.78
N LEU A 207 -15.60 7.94 9.31
CA LEU A 207 -15.96 9.35 9.18
C LEU A 207 -14.93 10.20 8.42
N ALA A 208 -13.71 9.69 8.20
CA ALA A 208 -12.69 10.32 7.36
C ALA A 208 -12.18 9.39 6.24
N ALA A 209 -12.81 8.24 6.07
CA ALA A 209 -12.46 7.24 5.05
C ALA A 209 -10.98 6.82 5.04
N LEU A 210 -10.29 6.82 6.17
CA LEU A 210 -8.87 6.47 6.23
C LEU A 210 -8.64 4.99 5.97
N ARG A 211 -7.58 4.67 5.20
CA ARG A 211 -7.06 3.30 5.15
C ARG A 211 -6.48 2.92 6.50
N HIS A 212 -6.38 1.61 6.79
CA HIS A 212 -5.82 1.18 8.07
C HIS A 212 -4.44 1.80 8.32
N SER A 213 -3.53 1.71 7.37
CA SER A 213 -2.17 2.28 7.49
C SER A 213 -2.13 3.81 7.56
N GLU A 214 -3.15 4.51 7.09
CA GLU A 214 -3.29 5.95 7.25
C GLU A 214 -3.77 6.27 8.68
N ALA A 215 -4.77 5.56 9.19
CA ALA A 215 -5.30 5.75 10.54
C ALA A 215 -4.29 5.32 11.64
N SER A 216 -3.60 4.18 11.46
CA SER A 216 -2.64 3.66 12.45
C SER A 216 -1.38 4.50 12.59
N ARG A 217 -0.99 5.23 11.53
CA ARG A 217 0.19 6.12 11.50
C ARG A 217 -0.13 7.57 11.78
N LEU A 218 -1.42 7.88 11.96
CA LEU A 218 -1.84 9.25 12.23
C LEU A 218 -1.35 9.69 13.61
N ARG A 219 -0.64 10.82 13.66
CA ARG A 219 -0.16 11.44 14.88
C ARG A 219 -0.95 12.70 15.16
N TRP A 220 -0.96 13.17 16.41
CA TRP A 220 -1.69 14.36 16.80
C TRP A 220 -1.26 15.61 16.02
N ARG A 221 0.02 15.75 15.63
CA ARG A 221 0.50 16.82 14.77
C ARG A 221 -0.12 16.87 13.37
N HIS A 222 -0.71 15.76 12.91
CA HIS A 222 -1.40 15.71 11.61
C HIS A 222 -2.87 16.14 11.69
N TYR A 223 -3.39 16.33 12.90
CA TYR A 223 -4.72 16.86 13.15
C TYR A 223 -4.65 18.32 13.54
N ASP A 224 -5.12 19.21 12.67
CA ASP A 224 -5.23 20.62 12.91
C ASP A 224 -6.69 20.97 13.25
N SER A 225 -6.98 21.15 14.54
CA SER A 225 -8.31 21.52 15.03
C SER A 225 -8.66 22.98 14.82
N THR A 226 -7.70 23.83 14.39
CA THR A 226 -7.91 25.26 14.16
C THR A 226 -8.31 25.59 12.72
N MET A 227 -8.21 24.63 11.82
CA MET A 227 -8.64 24.79 10.43
C MET A 227 -10.16 24.78 10.33
N GLU A 228 -10.73 25.92 9.95
CA GLU A 228 -12.17 26.06 9.83
C GLU A 228 -12.76 25.15 8.72
N PRO A 229 -14.01 24.61 8.87
CA PRO A 229 -14.91 24.85 10.00
C PRO A 229 -14.72 23.90 11.21
N LEU A 230 -14.23 22.67 11.02
CA LEU A 230 -14.19 21.62 12.06
C LEU A 230 -12.81 20.94 12.20
N GLY A 231 -11.80 21.48 11.58
CA GLY A 231 -10.46 20.94 11.55
C GLY A 231 -10.11 20.18 10.27
N SER A 232 -8.86 19.78 10.17
CA SER A 232 -8.34 19.00 9.04
C SER A 232 -7.38 17.89 9.48
N ILE A 233 -7.32 16.83 8.70
CA ILE A 233 -6.34 15.75 8.84
C ILE A 233 -5.41 15.78 7.62
N SER A 234 -4.10 15.96 7.87
CA SER A 234 -3.07 15.93 6.83
C SER A 234 -2.44 14.54 6.72
N LEU A 235 -2.31 14.03 5.51
CA LEU A 235 -1.69 12.74 5.21
C LEU A 235 -0.49 12.97 4.29
N ASP A 236 0.72 12.94 4.85
CA ASP A 236 1.97 13.17 4.12
C ASP A 236 2.37 11.96 3.26
N ARG A 237 2.06 10.75 3.74
CA ARG A 237 2.42 9.48 3.09
C ARG A 237 1.17 8.68 2.75
N THR A 238 0.74 8.78 1.51
CA THR A 238 -0.37 7.97 0.98
C THR A 238 0.15 6.77 0.17
N LYS A 239 -0.74 5.84 -0.18
CA LYS A 239 -0.39 4.70 -1.08
C LYS A 239 0.03 5.18 -2.47
N SER A 240 -0.50 6.30 -2.93
CA SER A 240 -0.18 6.91 -4.22
C SER A 240 1.04 7.84 -4.19
N GLY A 241 1.63 8.09 -3.00
CA GLY A 241 2.72 9.03 -2.83
C GLY A 241 2.30 10.51 -2.78
N VAL A 242 1.03 10.82 -3.10
CA VAL A 242 0.52 12.19 -3.13
C VAL A 242 -0.03 12.56 -1.75
N PRO A 243 0.48 13.62 -1.09
CA PRO A 243 -0.09 14.14 0.15
C PRO A 243 -1.54 14.60 -0.07
N ARG A 244 -2.37 14.50 0.96
CA ARG A 244 -3.72 15.04 0.92
C ARG A 244 -4.18 15.53 2.27
N ARG A 245 -5.08 16.51 2.25
CA ARG A 245 -5.77 17.03 3.43
C ARG A 245 -7.23 16.61 3.38
N ILE A 246 -7.76 16.18 4.50
CA ILE A 246 -9.13 15.65 4.63
C ILE A 246 -9.89 16.55 5.60
N PRO A 247 -11.09 17.06 5.22
CA PRO A 247 -11.98 17.75 6.14
C PRO A 247 -12.46 16.81 7.25
N VAL A 248 -12.62 17.34 8.45
CA VAL A 248 -13.10 16.57 9.59
C VAL A 248 -14.62 16.68 9.68
N HIS A 249 -15.29 15.54 9.78
CA HIS A 249 -16.74 15.46 10.02
C HIS A 249 -17.08 15.90 11.46
N ALA A 250 -18.25 16.52 11.68
CA ALA A 250 -18.63 17.04 13.01
C ALA A 250 -18.55 15.98 14.12
N THR A 251 -19.09 14.80 13.87
CA THR A 251 -19.03 13.66 14.80
C THR A 251 -17.57 13.21 15.05
N LEU A 252 -16.71 13.24 14.04
CA LEU A 252 -15.28 12.90 14.23
C LEU A 252 -14.54 13.96 15.03
N ALA A 253 -14.82 15.24 14.81
CA ALA A 253 -14.25 16.34 15.61
C ALA A 253 -14.57 16.16 17.09
N ARG A 254 -15.81 15.81 17.40
CA ARG A 254 -16.26 15.49 18.75
C ARG A 254 -15.50 14.30 19.33
N VAL A 255 -15.43 13.17 18.62
CA VAL A 255 -14.70 11.97 19.07
C VAL A 255 -13.22 12.29 19.33
N LEU A 256 -12.57 13.05 18.46
CA LEU A 256 -11.15 13.41 18.63
C LEU A 256 -10.93 14.38 19.81
N ALA A 257 -11.85 15.33 20.02
CA ALA A 257 -11.78 16.24 21.16
C ALA A 257 -11.93 15.49 22.50
N GLU A 258 -12.93 14.64 22.62
CA GLU A 258 -13.16 13.82 23.83
C GLU A 258 -12.01 12.86 24.10
N TRP A 259 -11.46 12.25 23.03
CA TRP A 259 -10.30 11.37 23.13
C TRP A 259 -9.05 12.12 23.61
N LYS A 260 -8.80 13.31 23.07
CA LYS A 260 -7.63 14.12 23.41
C LYS A 260 -7.71 14.70 24.84
N LEU A 261 -8.90 15.12 25.28
CA LEU A 261 -9.08 15.84 26.55
C LEU A 261 -9.16 14.94 27.78
N GLY A 262 -9.50 13.68 27.62
CA GLY A 262 -9.62 12.79 28.78
C GLY A 262 -9.52 11.32 28.46
N GLY A 263 -9.94 10.89 27.28
CA GLY A 263 -9.88 9.49 26.88
C GLY A 263 -8.45 8.95 26.80
N TRP A 264 -7.55 9.75 26.27
CA TRP A 264 -6.12 9.41 26.16
C TRP A 264 -5.47 9.25 27.52
N GLU A 265 -5.59 10.26 28.38
CA GLU A 265 -5.00 10.21 29.74
C GLU A 265 -5.52 9.03 30.54
N ARG A 266 -6.83 8.78 30.53
CA ARG A 266 -7.42 7.61 31.20
C ARG A 266 -6.89 6.28 30.66
N THR A 267 -6.49 6.22 29.39
CA THR A 267 -6.02 5.00 28.76
C THR A 267 -4.52 4.79 28.94
N PHE A 268 -3.72 5.88 28.91
CA PHE A 268 -2.25 5.82 28.86
C PHE A 268 -1.55 6.51 30.04
N GLY A 269 -2.30 7.09 30.99
CA GLY A 269 -1.77 7.71 32.22
C GLY A 269 -1.06 9.04 32.01
N ARG A 270 -1.19 9.67 30.83
CA ARG A 270 -0.60 10.99 30.52
C ARG A 270 -1.35 11.66 29.36
N ASP A 271 -1.13 12.94 29.19
CA ASP A 271 -1.59 13.67 28.02
C ASP A 271 -0.85 13.27 26.74
N PRO A 272 -1.51 13.32 25.56
CA PRO A 272 -0.87 13.04 24.29
C PRO A 272 0.03 14.18 23.85
N GLY A 273 1.27 13.87 23.42
CA GLY A 273 2.15 14.78 22.71
C GLY A 273 1.84 14.84 21.21
N ALA A 274 2.38 15.85 20.53
CA ALA A 274 2.19 16.05 19.09
C ALA A 274 2.66 14.85 18.25
N ASP A 275 3.69 14.15 18.70
CA ASP A 275 4.29 13.00 18.01
C ASP A 275 3.69 11.66 18.40
N ASP A 276 2.78 11.61 19.35
CA ASP A 276 2.06 10.39 19.68
C ASP A 276 1.07 10.01 18.57
N PHE A 277 0.92 8.70 18.34
CA PHE A 277 -0.13 8.21 17.44
C PHE A 277 -1.51 8.54 18.03
N ILE A 278 -2.48 8.93 17.23
CA ILE A 278 -3.85 9.17 17.72
C ILE A 278 -4.45 7.88 18.30
N VAL A 279 -4.15 6.73 17.73
CA VAL A 279 -4.68 5.43 18.14
C VAL A 279 -3.57 4.37 18.26
N PRO A 280 -2.64 4.50 19.21
CA PRO A 280 -1.56 3.52 19.39
C PRO A 280 -2.07 2.17 19.95
N THR A 281 -1.20 1.18 20.00
CA THR A 281 -1.37 -0.01 20.84
C THR A 281 -1.24 0.37 22.33
N SER A 282 -1.49 -0.58 23.24
CA SER A 282 -1.22 -0.41 24.68
C SER A 282 0.23 0.00 24.99
N ASN A 283 1.18 -0.39 24.12
CA ASN A 283 2.60 -0.06 24.26
C ASN A 283 2.99 1.23 23.50
N LEU A 284 2.03 2.07 23.15
CA LEU A 284 2.22 3.34 22.40
C LEU A 284 2.87 3.16 21.02
N THR A 285 2.80 1.97 20.42
CA THR A 285 3.33 1.66 19.08
C THR A 285 2.26 1.70 17.99
N GLU A 286 2.67 1.66 16.73
CA GLU A 286 1.77 1.58 15.58
C GLU A 286 0.93 0.28 15.59
N ARG A 287 -0.38 0.39 15.39
CA ARG A 287 -1.28 -0.75 15.29
C ARG A 287 -1.11 -1.50 13.98
N GLN A 288 -0.92 -2.81 14.07
CA GLN A 288 -0.82 -3.65 12.89
C GLN A 288 -2.22 -4.03 12.35
N SER A 289 -2.29 -4.26 11.02
CA SER A 289 -3.56 -4.54 10.35
C SER A 289 -4.23 -5.86 10.76
N PRO A 290 -3.50 -6.99 10.88
CA PRO A 290 -4.10 -8.25 11.30
C PRO A 290 -4.70 -8.20 12.71
N GLU A 291 -3.99 -7.59 13.66
CA GLU A 291 -4.42 -7.45 15.06
C GLU A 291 -5.65 -6.55 15.17
N SER A 292 -5.65 -5.42 14.44
CA SER A 292 -6.81 -4.53 14.38
C SER A 292 -8.03 -5.18 13.73
N GLN A 293 -7.82 -6.06 12.74
CA GLN A 293 -8.90 -6.84 12.14
C GLN A 293 -9.45 -7.87 13.13
N HIS A 294 -8.58 -8.54 13.87
CA HIS A 294 -9.00 -9.49 14.91
C HIS A 294 -9.81 -8.79 16.01
N ALA A 295 -9.32 -7.64 16.50
CA ALA A 295 -10.02 -6.82 17.48
C ALA A 295 -11.40 -6.37 16.98
N LEU A 296 -11.51 -5.90 15.74
CA LEU A 296 -12.79 -5.54 15.14
C LEU A 296 -13.77 -6.71 15.11
N LEU A 297 -13.32 -7.92 14.75
CA LEU A 297 -14.20 -9.08 14.73
C LEU A 297 -14.71 -9.43 16.13
N GLY A 298 -13.89 -9.27 17.16
CA GLY A 298 -14.28 -9.42 18.56
C GLY A 298 -15.32 -8.38 19.00
N ASP A 299 -15.13 -7.12 18.61
CA ASP A 299 -16.06 -6.04 18.94
C ASP A 299 -17.40 -6.20 18.21
N LEU A 300 -17.38 -6.56 16.92
CA LEU A 300 -18.61 -6.86 16.18
C LEU A 300 -19.39 -8.00 16.81
N LYS A 301 -18.71 -9.08 17.23
CA LYS A 301 -19.35 -10.19 17.93
C LYS A 301 -19.98 -9.74 19.27
N ARG A 302 -19.27 -8.91 20.05
CA ARG A 302 -19.75 -8.36 21.34
C ARG A 302 -20.99 -7.50 21.18
N LEU A 303 -21.09 -6.79 20.05
CA LEU A 303 -22.23 -5.94 19.71
C LEU A 303 -23.37 -6.68 19.00
N GLY A 304 -23.23 -7.97 18.70
CA GLY A 304 -24.21 -8.73 17.92
C GLY A 304 -24.25 -8.33 16.43
N LEU A 305 -23.19 -7.70 15.93
CA LEU A 305 -23.11 -7.22 14.54
C LEU A 305 -22.50 -8.27 13.61
N ARG A 306 -22.86 -8.20 12.33
CA ARG A 306 -22.34 -9.10 11.29
C ARG A 306 -20.82 -8.94 11.13
N ARG A 307 -20.15 -10.02 10.76
CA ARG A 307 -18.71 -9.98 10.43
C ARG A 307 -18.43 -9.02 9.29
N ARG A 308 -17.43 -8.15 9.47
CA ARG A 308 -17.00 -7.14 8.51
C ARG A 308 -15.46 -7.03 8.53
N ARG A 309 -14.92 -6.44 7.48
CA ARG A 309 -13.50 -6.08 7.42
C ARG A 309 -13.33 -4.61 7.78
N GLY A 310 -12.19 -4.28 8.39
CA GLY A 310 -11.89 -2.89 8.71
C GLY A 310 -11.90 -1.94 7.50
N HIS A 311 -11.65 -2.47 6.28
CA HIS A 311 -11.76 -1.67 5.04
C HIS A 311 -13.21 -1.34 4.65
N ASP A 312 -14.17 -2.09 5.19
CA ASP A 312 -15.58 -1.89 4.88
C ASP A 312 -16.11 -0.59 5.52
N LEU A 313 -15.53 -0.10 6.63
CA LEU A 313 -15.83 1.24 7.18
C LEU A 313 -15.55 2.36 6.18
N ARG A 314 -14.41 2.31 5.47
CA ARG A 314 -14.11 3.27 4.41
C ARG A 314 -15.09 3.19 3.24
N ARG A 315 -15.54 1.99 2.88
CA ARG A 315 -16.59 1.81 1.86
C ARG A 315 -17.90 2.39 2.33
N THR A 316 -18.25 2.17 3.58
CA THR A 316 -19.43 2.71 4.21
C THR A 316 -19.45 4.23 4.15
N PHE A 317 -18.36 4.90 4.50
CA PHE A 317 -18.23 6.35 4.34
C PHE A 317 -18.57 6.79 2.91
N ILE A 318 -17.90 6.19 1.91
CA ILE A 318 -18.07 6.58 0.50
C ILE A 318 -19.51 6.32 0.04
N THR A 319 -20.12 5.22 0.45
CA THR A 319 -21.49 4.86 0.05
C THR A 319 -22.50 5.74 0.74
N LEU A 320 -22.44 5.89 2.06
CA LEU A 320 -23.42 6.67 2.80
C LEU A 320 -23.32 8.17 2.49
N ALA A 321 -22.12 8.72 2.33
CA ALA A 321 -21.97 10.11 1.92
C ALA A 321 -22.63 10.39 0.56
N GLN A 322 -22.49 9.47 -0.41
CA GLN A 322 -23.17 9.60 -1.71
C GLN A 322 -24.71 9.47 -1.59
N VAL A 323 -25.19 8.55 -0.74
CA VAL A 323 -26.63 8.42 -0.44
C VAL A 323 -27.18 9.70 0.20
N ASP A 324 -26.37 10.35 1.03
CA ASP A 324 -26.70 11.63 1.68
C ASP A 324 -26.50 12.86 0.75
N GLY A 325 -26.18 12.64 -0.52
CA GLY A 325 -26.12 13.68 -1.54
C GLY A 325 -24.72 14.28 -1.77
N ALA A 326 -23.66 13.65 -1.25
CA ALA A 326 -22.31 14.13 -1.53
C ALA A 326 -21.87 13.82 -2.97
N ARG A 327 -21.20 14.78 -3.59
CA ARG A 327 -20.70 14.67 -4.97
C ARG A 327 -19.54 13.69 -5.06
N ARG A 328 -19.63 12.80 -6.03
CA ARG A 328 -18.66 11.72 -6.24
C ARG A 328 -17.24 12.23 -6.52
N ASP A 329 -17.11 13.26 -7.36
CA ASP A 329 -15.82 13.83 -7.75
C ASP A 329 -15.06 14.44 -6.56
N LEU A 330 -15.76 15.17 -5.69
CA LEU A 330 -15.19 15.72 -4.47
C LEU A 330 -14.83 14.62 -3.46
N LEU A 331 -15.72 13.62 -3.28
CA LEU A 331 -15.43 12.47 -2.43
C LEU A 331 -14.22 11.66 -2.93
N GLU A 332 -14.03 11.55 -4.25
CA GLU A 332 -12.86 10.89 -4.82
C GLU A 332 -11.58 11.64 -4.48
N THR A 333 -11.59 12.97 -4.57
CA THR A 333 -10.47 13.83 -4.15
C THR A 333 -10.16 13.67 -2.67
N ILE A 334 -11.17 13.69 -1.80
CA ILE A 334 -11.02 13.51 -0.34
C ILE A 334 -10.45 12.14 -0.02
N THR A 335 -10.97 11.08 -0.65
CA THR A 335 -10.65 9.71 -0.27
C THR A 335 -9.42 9.14 -0.97
N HIS A 336 -9.18 9.48 -2.23
CA HIS A 336 -8.13 8.88 -3.06
C HIS A 336 -7.05 9.88 -3.50
N GLY A 337 -7.32 11.18 -3.44
CA GLY A 337 -6.53 12.23 -4.06
C GLY A 337 -6.75 12.26 -5.59
N PRO A 338 -6.20 13.25 -6.27
CA PRO A 338 -6.34 13.38 -7.73
C PRO A 338 -5.82 12.11 -8.43
N ARG A 339 -6.58 11.60 -9.39
CA ARG A 339 -6.24 10.39 -10.14
C ARG A 339 -6.30 10.64 -11.63
N GLY A 340 -5.27 10.14 -12.30
CA GLY A 340 -5.17 9.51 -13.64
C GLY A 340 -5.78 10.17 -14.86
N ASP A 341 -6.74 11.05 -14.72
CA ASP A 341 -7.23 11.88 -15.81
C ASP A 341 -6.51 13.22 -15.74
N ILE A 342 -6.05 13.70 -16.88
CA ILE A 342 -5.32 14.96 -16.98
C ILE A 342 -6.14 16.14 -16.40
N ILE A 343 -7.45 16.12 -16.56
CA ILE A 343 -8.35 17.13 -15.99
C ILE A 343 -8.27 17.13 -14.46
N ASN A 344 -8.21 15.98 -13.82
CA ASN A 344 -8.12 15.87 -12.37
C ASN A 344 -6.80 16.41 -11.81
N VAL A 345 -5.73 16.44 -12.61
CA VAL A 345 -4.44 17.04 -12.22
C VAL A 345 -4.55 18.57 -12.16
N TYR A 346 -5.36 19.17 -13.02
CA TYR A 346 -5.61 20.62 -13.08
C TYR A 346 -6.80 21.08 -12.23
N THR A 347 -7.61 20.14 -11.72
CA THR A 347 -8.80 20.49 -10.91
C THR A 347 -8.41 20.60 -9.44
N THR A 348 -8.54 21.78 -8.88
CA THR A 348 -8.39 22.04 -7.45
C THR A 348 -9.74 22.48 -6.88
N PHE A 349 -10.28 21.68 -5.96
CA PHE A 349 -11.51 22.05 -5.28
C PHE A 349 -11.21 22.98 -4.08
N PRO A 350 -11.97 24.06 -3.90
CA PRO A 350 -11.88 24.92 -2.73
C PRO A 350 -12.13 24.15 -1.45
N TRP A 351 -11.39 24.46 -0.38
CA TRP A 351 -11.54 23.79 0.92
C TRP A 351 -12.97 23.80 1.46
N PRO A 352 -13.74 24.92 1.43
CA PRO A 352 -15.13 24.93 1.88
C PRO A 352 -15.99 23.88 1.15
N ALA A 353 -15.84 23.73 -0.16
CA ALA A 353 -16.59 22.75 -0.93
C ALA A 353 -16.32 21.30 -0.48
N LEU A 354 -15.05 20.98 -0.14
CA LEU A 354 -14.70 19.67 0.41
C LEU A 354 -15.31 19.46 1.81
N CYS A 355 -15.35 20.51 2.64
CA CYS A 355 -15.98 20.46 3.96
C CYS A 355 -17.50 20.22 3.87
N GLU A 356 -18.18 20.92 2.95
CA GLU A 356 -19.60 20.72 2.69
C GLU A 356 -19.94 19.27 2.30
N GLU A 357 -19.11 18.65 1.46
CA GLU A 357 -19.33 17.26 1.04
C GLU A 357 -19.17 16.25 2.20
N VAL A 358 -18.21 16.49 3.09
CA VAL A 358 -18.05 15.66 4.29
C VAL A 358 -19.19 15.87 5.28
N ALA A 359 -19.68 17.10 5.41
CA ALA A 359 -20.78 17.45 6.30
C ALA A 359 -22.14 16.84 5.91
N LYS A 360 -22.31 16.43 4.63
CA LYS A 360 -23.54 15.74 4.19
C LYS A 360 -23.74 14.37 4.81
N LEU A 361 -22.68 13.70 5.23
CA LEU A 361 -22.75 12.38 5.85
C LEU A 361 -23.50 12.46 7.19
N LYS A 362 -24.62 11.76 7.31
CA LYS A 362 -25.49 11.75 8.50
C LYS A 362 -25.14 10.58 9.42
N ILE A 363 -24.06 10.69 10.20
CA ILE A 363 -23.68 9.71 11.26
C ILE A 363 -23.46 10.49 12.53
N GLU A 364 -24.13 10.06 13.61
CA GLU A 364 -24.11 10.72 14.91
C GLU A 364 -23.61 9.78 15.99
N LEU A 365 -23.17 10.33 17.11
CA LEU A 365 -22.91 9.53 18.32
C LEU A 365 -24.24 9.27 19.02
N ARG A 366 -24.42 8.06 19.54
CA ARG A 366 -25.53 7.73 20.42
C ARG A 366 -25.31 8.41 21.77
N GLU A 367 -26.38 8.83 22.41
CA GLU A 367 -26.34 9.49 23.71
C GLU A 367 -25.61 8.63 24.78
N GLY A 368 -24.90 9.28 25.71
CA GLY A 368 -24.17 8.63 26.80
C GLY A 368 -22.81 8.04 26.43
N THR A 369 -22.14 8.50 25.39
CA THR A 369 -21.09 7.73 24.72
C THR A 369 -19.66 7.90 25.19
N LEU A 370 -19.20 9.04 25.67
CA LEU A 370 -17.75 9.17 25.93
C LEU A 370 -17.37 9.97 27.17
N LEU A 371 -18.02 11.05 27.48
CA LEU A 371 -17.75 11.85 28.67
C LEU A 371 -19.03 12.52 29.19
N ASP A 372 -19.31 12.36 30.49
CA ASP A 372 -20.25 13.21 31.21
C ASP A 372 -19.58 14.59 31.38
N GLY A 373 -19.82 15.55 30.47
CA GLY A 373 -19.27 16.88 30.56
C GLY A 373 -19.67 17.78 29.39
N ASP A 374 -19.86 19.05 29.69
CA ASP A 374 -20.28 20.12 28.80
C ASP A 374 -19.37 20.24 27.56
N PHE A 375 -19.80 19.64 26.46
CA PHE A 375 -19.05 19.56 25.20
C PHE A 375 -18.83 20.95 24.54
N GLU A 376 -19.82 21.85 24.62
CA GLU A 376 -19.67 23.21 24.09
C GLU A 376 -18.52 23.94 24.76
N THR A 377 -18.34 23.78 26.07
CA THR A 377 -17.23 24.35 26.82
C THR A 377 -15.89 23.74 26.45
N ALA A 378 -15.85 22.41 26.15
CA ALA A 378 -14.61 21.73 25.78
C ALA A 378 -14.12 22.11 24.36
N CYS A 379 -15.00 22.22 23.38
CA CYS A 379 -14.65 22.70 22.04
C CYS A 379 -14.24 24.18 22.05
N TYR A 380 -14.92 25.01 22.83
CA TYR A 380 -14.57 26.42 23.01
C TYR A 380 -13.19 26.59 23.68
N SER A 381 -12.87 25.73 24.66
CA SER A 381 -11.58 25.77 25.36
C SER A 381 -10.41 25.32 24.45
N LEU A 382 -10.61 24.35 23.57
CA LEU A 382 -9.59 23.94 22.60
C LEU A 382 -9.31 25.03 21.54
N ALA A 383 -10.35 25.64 20.99
CA ALA A 383 -10.22 26.74 20.06
C ALA A 383 -9.55 27.97 20.71
N THR A 384 -9.93 28.25 21.97
CA THR A 384 -9.35 29.41 22.75
C THR A 384 -7.91 29.15 23.17
N ARG A 385 -7.55 27.92 23.60
CA ARG A 385 -6.18 27.54 23.91
C ARG A 385 -5.28 27.60 22.67
N ALA A 386 -5.75 27.10 21.52
CA ALA A 386 -5.02 27.18 20.25
C ALA A 386 -4.81 28.63 19.79
N ARG A 387 -5.81 29.53 19.91
CA ARG A 387 -5.68 30.95 19.63
C ARG A 387 -4.68 31.65 20.59
N ASN A 388 -4.71 31.29 21.86
CA ASN A 388 -3.78 31.88 22.86
C ASN A 388 -2.33 31.40 22.65
N THR A 389 -2.11 30.16 22.24
CA THR A 389 -0.78 29.64 21.90
C THR A 389 -0.24 30.34 20.66
N ARG A 390 -1.06 30.55 19.63
CA ARG A 390 -0.69 31.28 18.41
C ARG A 390 -0.37 32.73 18.69
N ASN A 391 -1.17 33.39 19.54
CA ASN A 391 -0.92 34.79 19.95
C ASN A 391 0.34 34.96 20.84
N ARG A 392 0.70 33.95 21.63
CA ARG A 392 1.94 33.90 22.39
C ARG A 392 3.16 33.77 21.48
N TRP A 393 3.07 32.95 20.45
CA TRP A 393 4.12 32.80 19.43
C TRP A 393 4.31 34.07 18.61
N LEU A 394 3.23 34.74 18.19
CA LEU A 394 3.29 36.00 17.45
C LEU A 394 3.88 37.12 18.29
N LYS A 395 3.63 37.16 19.61
CA LYS A 395 4.23 38.15 20.53
C LYS A 395 5.71 37.88 20.85
N SER A 396 6.15 36.60 20.78
CA SER A 396 7.57 36.25 20.97
C SER A 396 8.42 36.39 19.70
N ALA A 397 7.79 36.52 18.52
CA ALA A 397 8.45 36.68 17.23
C ALA A 397 8.65 38.16 16.82
N THR A 398 8.28 39.12 17.67
CA THR A 398 8.57 40.56 17.44
C THR A 398 9.95 40.86 17.98
N PRO A 399 10.95 41.22 17.15
CA PRO A 399 12.27 41.62 17.68
C PRO A 399 12.15 42.89 18.49
N ALA A 400 12.65 42.88 19.74
CA ALA A 400 12.84 44.04 20.56
C ALA A 400 13.94 44.88 19.94
N GLY A 401 13.65 46.14 19.67
CA GLY A 401 14.64 47.17 19.63
C GLY A 401 15.03 47.75 18.28
N SER A 402 14.52 48.92 17.98
CA SER A 402 15.39 50.08 17.72
C SER A 402 14.60 51.37 17.90
N ARG A 403 14.68 51.94 19.09
CA ARG A 403 14.47 53.38 19.27
C ARG A 403 15.71 54.09 18.74
N ALA A 404 15.62 54.67 17.57
CA ALA A 404 16.53 55.72 17.15
C ALA A 404 15.76 57.04 17.22
N MET A 405 16.12 57.85 18.18
CA MET A 405 15.74 59.25 18.22
C MET A 405 16.28 59.96 16.98
N CYS A 406 15.42 60.64 16.25
CA CYS A 406 15.80 61.71 15.37
C CYS A 406 15.11 62.99 15.88
N THR A 407 15.89 63.87 16.48
CA THR A 407 15.57 65.30 16.74
C THR A 407 15.55 66.05 15.40
N PRO A 408 14.60 67.00 15.21
CA PRO A 408 14.67 67.91 14.08
C PRO A 408 15.63 69.02 14.37
N ARG A 409 16.59 69.25 13.47
CA ARG A 409 17.31 70.57 13.41
C ARG A 409 16.68 71.37 12.29
N SER A 410 16.25 72.54 12.74
CA SER A 410 15.94 73.74 11.96
C SER A 410 17.10 74.20 11.07
N LEU A 411 16.85 74.42 9.80
CA LEU A 411 17.09 75.68 9.03
C LEU A 411 16.51 75.47 7.64
#